data_715eeef8fff613edf48dcbfa68ef7003
#
_entry.id   715eeef8fff613edf48dcbfa68ef7003
#
_cell.length_a   1.000
_cell.length_b   1.000
_cell.length_c   1.000
_cell.angle_alpha   90.00
_cell.angle_beta   90.00
_cell.angle_gamma   90.00
#
_symmetry.space_group_name_H-M   'P 1'
#
loop_
_entity.id
_entity.type
_entity.pdbx_description
1 polymer ?
#
loop_
_entity_poly.entity_id
_entity_poly.type
_entity_poly.pdbx_seq_one_letter_code
_entity_poly.pdbx_strand_id
1 'polypeptide(L)'
;MRAGAEGEPRATRSWAARIDTAELDRTAAKETGGRYMATTSQSGSKVSAPTESQGLMANQLEVHHIDVIPASERHGKPRDQIPVWLAANTTVVNFVLGGLMVVLGLNLFWAIIAVLIGNILGAVLTGFHAMQGPRLGVPQMIQSRGQFGFVGAEFIFLASILLDVGYMAASQALQAKSMNLLVPGVAVTWWIIIVTVPALVVAIFGYRWIHQFAKVITLVLVAVIFVVFIQAALYGHGISPAASGFKLSSGPVFLAGIAIMFMNMLSWAPYISDYSRYLPEKVSFRSTFWSIFAGLMISTTLFAALGAWVTAMVPKAATTPLTALAAMSGTWIMCFMWFGQIPGVTMNGYSGMLASANFGSSVQRMMEGRYRQVVRIAGILIMFAIGTILAELGWRTFLHTFEQFLTVLIFLFVPWSAINLVDFYLLRHGSYDVRSFFVRKGSYADFMLPACIVYLITLGIEFPFMNTTLYVGPISKAMTGVNIDWIVGFVVAGVLYYFAAKLGRSKEHPLEAGISATTS
;
A
#
# COMPACT_ATOMS: atom_id res chain seq x y z
N MET A 1 48.27 22.17 -39.59
CA MET A 1 48.83 20.98 -38.93
C MET A 1 47.80 20.60 -37.88
N ARG A 2 46.95 19.67 -38.19
CA ARG A 2 46.90 18.22 -37.84
C ARG A 2 47.06 17.94 -36.36
N ALA A 3 45.91 17.40 -35.85
CA ALA A 3 45.69 16.27 -34.99
C ALA A 3 45.75 16.62 -33.49
N GLY A 4 44.89 16.09 -32.65
CA GLY A 4 44.22 14.82 -32.63
C GLY A 4 43.08 14.80 -31.63
N ALA A 5 42.17 13.88 -31.94
CA ALA A 5 41.04 13.49 -31.14
C ALA A 5 41.49 12.50 -30.03
N GLU A 6 41.06 12.73 -28.81
CA GLU A 6 40.98 11.73 -27.75
C GLU A 6 39.64 11.96 -27.04
N GLY A 7 38.68 11.11 -27.14
CA GLY A 7 38.49 9.87 -26.42
C GLY A 7 37.61 10.16 -25.22
N GLU A 8 36.25 10.46 -25.44
CA GLU A 8 35.29 10.45 -24.32
C GLU A 8 35.06 9.03 -23.82
N PRO A 9 35.00 8.81 -22.49
CA PRO A 9 34.66 7.51 -21.93
C PRO A 9 33.15 7.23 -22.09
N ARG A 10 32.85 6.24 -22.93
CA ARG A 10 31.53 5.61 -23.03
C ARG A 10 31.18 4.88 -21.73
N ALA A 11 30.52 5.51 -20.81
CA ALA A 11 29.83 4.80 -19.70
C ALA A 11 28.87 5.71 -18.95
N THR A 12 27.79 6.14 -19.56
CA THR A 12 26.49 6.47 -18.91
C THR A 12 25.42 6.65 -19.97
N ARG A 13 25.14 5.61 -20.76
CA ARG A 13 23.87 5.58 -21.46
C ARG A 13 22.83 5.01 -20.53
N SER A 14 21.81 5.82 -20.33
CA SER A 14 20.70 5.62 -19.43
C SER A 14 20.12 4.20 -19.54
N TRP A 15 19.91 3.60 -18.40
CA TRP A 15 19.24 2.34 -18.13
C TRP A 15 17.86 2.21 -18.85
N ALA A 16 17.17 3.33 -19.10
CA ALA A 16 15.91 3.41 -19.83
C ALA A 16 16.01 3.14 -21.35
N ALA A 17 17.20 3.09 -21.95
CA ALA A 17 17.36 2.99 -23.40
C ALA A 17 17.66 1.57 -23.90
N ARG A 18 17.69 0.55 -23.05
CA ARG A 18 18.01 -0.85 -23.43
C ARG A 18 16.83 -1.80 -23.47
N ILE A 19 15.60 -1.32 -23.38
CA ILE A 19 14.42 -2.16 -23.62
C ILE A 19 13.80 -1.68 -24.94
N ASP A 20 14.47 -2.00 -26.04
CA ASP A 20 13.88 -1.87 -27.38
C ASP A 20 13.18 -3.20 -27.69
N THR A 21 11.85 -3.21 -27.51
CA THR A 21 10.97 -4.38 -27.64
C THR A 21 10.61 -4.69 -29.10
N ALA A 22 11.27 -4.06 -30.09
CA ALA A 22 10.94 -4.21 -31.50
C ALA A 22 11.44 -5.53 -32.13
N GLU A 23 12.26 -6.32 -31.43
CA GLU A 23 12.84 -7.55 -31.99
C GLU A 23 12.11 -8.84 -31.59
N LEU A 24 11.24 -8.78 -30.58
CA LEU A 24 10.47 -9.95 -30.10
C LEU A 24 9.14 -10.20 -30.85
N ASP A 25 8.64 -9.23 -31.60
CA ASP A 25 7.35 -9.33 -32.31
C ASP A 25 7.43 -9.95 -33.71
N ARG A 26 8.62 -10.25 -34.25
CA ARG A 26 8.76 -10.84 -35.58
C ARG A 26 8.78 -12.36 -35.65
N THR A 27 8.92 -13.03 -34.51
CA THR A 27 9.01 -14.50 -34.45
C THR A 27 7.71 -15.20 -34.05
N ALA A 28 6.75 -14.49 -33.46
CA ALA A 28 5.49 -15.09 -32.99
C ALA A 28 4.37 -15.19 -34.05
N ALA A 29 4.53 -14.63 -35.23
CA ALA A 29 3.47 -14.54 -36.25
C ALA A 29 3.51 -15.65 -37.33
N LYS A 30 4.37 -16.68 -37.18
CA LYS A 30 4.56 -17.67 -38.26
C LYS A 30 4.16 -19.12 -37.95
N GLU A 31 3.72 -19.44 -36.74
CA GLU A 31 3.33 -20.82 -36.42
C GLU A 31 2.01 -20.89 -35.66
N THR A 32 0.87 -20.88 -36.37
CA THR A 32 -0.34 -21.61 -35.97
C THR A 32 -1.29 -21.76 -37.17
N GLY A 33 -0.89 -22.61 -38.11
CA GLY A 33 -1.81 -23.21 -39.07
C GLY A 33 -1.94 -24.72 -38.77
N GLY A 34 -2.85 -25.11 -37.91
CA GLY A 34 -3.10 -26.52 -37.60
C GLY A 34 -4.58 -26.75 -37.28
N ARG A 35 -5.25 -27.42 -38.27
CA ARG A 35 -6.63 -27.89 -38.19
C ARG A 35 -6.91 -28.70 -36.93
N TYR A 36 -7.98 -28.38 -36.21
CA TYR A 36 -8.66 -29.34 -35.33
C TYR A 36 -10.09 -29.56 -35.83
N MET A 37 -10.38 -30.80 -36.19
CA MET A 37 -11.71 -31.31 -36.53
C MET A 37 -12.62 -31.26 -35.29
N ALA A 38 -13.81 -30.76 -35.54
CA ALA A 38 -14.93 -30.79 -34.59
C ALA A 38 -15.50 -32.22 -34.51
N THR A 39 -15.58 -32.79 -33.30
CA THR A 39 -16.50 -33.86 -32.98
C THR A 39 -17.62 -33.31 -32.10
N THR A 40 -18.78 -33.18 -32.71
CA THR A 40 -20.05 -32.84 -32.07
C THR A 40 -20.53 -34.01 -31.22
N SER A 41 -20.70 -33.83 -29.92
CA SER A 41 -21.63 -34.64 -29.12
C SER A 41 -22.58 -33.68 -28.39
N GLN A 42 -23.81 -33.66 -28.86
CA GLN A 42 -24.94 -32.98 -28.24
C GLN A 42 -25.35 -33.75 -26.98
N SER A 43 -25.30 -33.08 -25.82
CA SER A 43 -26.17 -33.37 -24.69
C SER A 43 -26.79 -32.08 -24.24
N GLY A 44 -28.08 -31.90 -24.55
CA GLY A 44 -28.84 -30.72 -24.22
C GLY A 44 -29.17 -30.66 -22.74
N SER A 45 -28.57 -29.72 -22.04
CA SER A 45 -29.14 -29.12 -20.85
C SER A 45 -29.47 -27.67 -21.19
N LYS A 46 -30.77 -27.32 -21.24
CA LYS A 46 -31.26 -25.95 -21.34
C LYS A 46 -30.79 -25.18 -20.10
N VAL A 47 -29.67 -24.48 -20.22
CA VAL A 47 -29.31 -23.42 -19.27
C VAL A 47 -30.25 -22.26 -19.60
N SER A 48 -31.19 -22.01 -18.69
CA SER A 48 -32.04 -20.81 -18.76
C SER A 48 -31.18 -19.56 -18.79
N ALA A 49 -31.43 -18.68 -19.77
CA ALA A 49 -30.78 -17.39 -19.85
C ALA A 49 -30.96 -16.63 -18.54
N PRO A 50 -29.91 -15.96 -18.01
CA PRO A 50 -30.04 -15.17 -16.78
C PRO A 50 -31.10 -14.08 -16.99
N THR A 51 -31.94 -13.86 -16.02
CA THR A 51 -32.88 -12.73 -15.98
C THR A 51 -32.09 -11.41 -16.11
N GLU A 52 -32.61 -10.43 -16.83
CA GLU A 52 -31.96 -9.14 -17.15
C GLU A 52 -31.40 -8.43 -15.91
N SER A 53 -32.06 -8.57 -14.76
CA SER A 53 -31.59 -8.07 -13.45
C SER A 53 -30.35 -8.82 -12.91
N GLN A 54 -30.23 -10.14 -13.19
CA GLN A 54 -29.04 -10.92 -12.82
C GLN A 54 -27.86 -10.58 -13.73
N GLY A 55 -28.12 -10.25 -15.00
CA GLY A 55 -27.11 -9.77 -15.94
C GLY A 55 -26.54 -8.39 -15.59
N LEU A 56 -27.38 -7.47 -15.11
CA LEU A 56 -26.98 -6.13 -14.67
C LEU A 56 -26.11 -6.16 -13.41
N MET A 57 -26.45 -7.00 -12.42
CA MET A 57 -25.64 -7.15 -11.20
C MET A 57 -24.32 -7.91 -11.48
N ALA A 58 -24.36 -8.94 -12.32
CA ALA A 58 -23.15 -9.69 -12.71
C ALA A 58 -22.14 -8.80 -13.46
N ASN A 59 -22.59 -7.85 -14.26
CA ASN A 59 -21.71 -6.88 -14.96
C ASN A 59 -21.15 -5.77 -14.03
N GLN A 60 -21.66 -5.63 -12.82
CA GLN A 60 -21.21 -4.62 -11.86
C GLN A 60 -20.21 -5.17 -10.84
N LEU A 61 -20.21 -6.49 -10.61
CA LEU A 61 -19.29 -7.13 -9.68
C LEU A 61 -17.94 -7.41 -10.37
N GLU A 62 -16.86 -7.22 -9.62
CA GLU A 62 -15.52 -7.52 -10.09
C GLU A 62 -15.36 -9.02 -10.39
N VAL A 63 -14.78 -9.32 -11.56
CA VAL A 63 -14.59 -10.69 -12.06
C VAL A 63 -13.20 -11.24 -11.67
N HIS A 64 -12.18 -10.38 -11.67
CA HIS A 64 -10.80 -10.76 -11.34
C HIS A 64 -10.48 -10.46 -9.88
N HIS A 65 -10.17 -11.49 -9.10
CA HIS A 65 -9.82 -11.36 -7.69
C HIS A 65 -8.31 -11.43 -7.49
N ILE A 66 -7.78 -12.65 -7.44
CA ILE A 66 -6.34 -12.92 -7.32
C ILE A 66 -5.70 -13.23 -8.67
N ASP A 67 -6.51 -13.47 -9.71
CA ASP A 67 -6.08 -13.87 -11.03
C ASP A 67 -5.20 -12.82 -11.73
N VAL A 68 -4.47 -13.26 -12.73
CA VAL A 68 -3.77 -12.37 -13.66
C VAL A 68 -4.79 -11.59 -14.48
N ILE A 69 -4.68 -10.27 -14.51
CA ILE A 69 -5.50 -9.44 -15.41
C ILE A 69 -5.00 -9.65 -16.84
N PRO A 70 -5.83 -10.19 -17.76
CA PRO A 70 -5.45 -10.34 -19.17
C PRO A 70 -5.06 -9.01 -19.80
N ALA A 71 -4.08 -9.00 -20.69
CA ALA A 71 -3.62 -7.76 -21.34
C ALA A 71 -4.74 -7.03 -22.10
N SER A 72 -5.72 -7.76 -22.64
CA SER A 72 -6.90 -7.22 -23.33
C SER A 72 -7.88 -6.48 -22.41
N GLU A 73 -7.86 -6.76 -21.11
CA GLU A 73 -8.74 -6.14 -20.12
C GLU A 73 -8.07 -5.00 -19.36
N ARG A 74 -6.74 -4.83 -19.52
CA ARG A 74 -6.00 -3.75 -18.90
C ARG A 74 -6.30 -2.43 -19.59
N HIS A 75 -6.66 -1.41 -18.82
CA HIS A 75 -7.17 -0.15 -19.34
C HIS A 75 -6.78 1.03 -18.45
N GLY A 76 -7.11 2.24 -18.90
CA GLY A 76 -6.84 3.48 -18.16
C GLY A 76 -5.47 4.06 -18.46
N LYS A 77 -5.21 5.21 -17.85
CA LYS A 77 -3.96 5.97 -17.98
C LYS A 77 -3.33 6.14 -16.60
N PRO A 78 -2.00 6.28 -16.52
CA PRO A 78 -1.32 6.52 -15.23
C PRO A 78 -1.93 7.63 -14.40
N ARG A 79 -2.34 8.74 -15.03
CA ARG A 79 -2.97 9.88 -14.35
C ARG A 79 -4.30 9.55 -13.67
N ASP A 80 -4.97 8.48 -14.07
CA ASP A 80 -6.23 8.05 -13.45
C ASP A 80 -6.01 7.48 -12.05
N GLN A 81 -4.77 7.17 -11.69
CA GLN A 81 -4.37 6.77 -10.35
C GLN A 81 -4.31 7.95 -9.37
N ILE A 82 -4.10 9.19 -9.85
CA ILE A 82 -3.98 10.38 -8.99
C ILE A 82 -5.23 10.54 -8.09
N PRO A 83 -6.46 10.63 -8.61
CA PRO A 83 -7.65 10.81 -7.76
C PRO A 83 -7.89 9.64 -6.80
N VAL A 84 -7.49 8.43 -7.16
CA VAL A 84 -7.64 7.25 -6.28
C VAL A 84 -6.77 7.41 -5.04
N TRP A 85 -5.48 7.72 -5.23
CA TRP A 85 -4.52 7.88 -4.13
C TRP A 85 -4.72 9.19 -3.37
N LEU A 86 -5.20 10.25 -4.03
CA LEU A 86 -5.65 11.47 -3.36
C LEU A 86 -6.78 11.14 -2.38
N ALA A 87 -7.84 10.46 -2.81
CA ALA A 87 -8.98 10.12 -1.96
C ALA A 87 -8.60 9.16 -0.84
N ALA A 88 -7.80 8.11 -1.14
CA ALA A 88 -7.36 7.13 -0.16
C ALA A 88 -6.56 7.76 0.99
N ASN A 89 -5.82 8.84 0.71
CA ASN A 89 -4.98 9.51 1.69
C ASN A 89 -5.57 10.83 2.23
N THR A 90 -6.72 11.28 1.72
CA THR A 90 -7.45 12.42 2.28
C THR A 90 -8.23 11.95 3.50
N THR A 91 -7.51 11.66 4.58
CA THR A 91 -8.06 10.93 5.73
C THR A 91 -7.80 11.63 7.05
N VAL A 92 -8.69 11.43 8.00
CA VAL A 92 -8.50 11.87 9.39
C VAL A 92 -7.21 11.31 9.99
N VAL A 93 -6.80 10.11 9.59
CA VAL A 93 -5.54 9.49 10.05
C VAL A 93 -4.37 10.41 9.75
N ASN A 94 -4.23 10.89 8.52
CA ASN A 94 -3.13 11.76 8.13
C ASN A 94 -3.14 13.09 8.87
N PHE A 95 -4.33 13.68 9.06
CA PHE A 95 -4.49 14.89 9.87
C PHE A 95 -4.03 14.65 11.32
N VAL A 96 -4.46 13.55 11.93
CA VAL A 96 -4.09 13.18 13.30
C VAL A 96 -2.60 12.90 13.42
N LEU A 97 -1.99 12.19 12.47
CA LEU A 97 -0.55 11.93 12.47
C LEU A 97 0.27 13.22 12.40
N GLY A 98 -0.13 14.16 11.54
CA GLY A 98 0.53 15.47 11.51
C GLY A 98 0.41 16.23 12.82
N GLY A 99 -0.78 16.28 13.41
CA GLY A 99 -1.00 16.89 14.73
C GLY A 99 -0.26 16.16 15.86
N LEU A 100 -0.10 14.83 15.77
CA LEU A 100 0.68 14.03 16.71
C LEU A 100 2.13 14.50 16.81
N MET A 101 2.74 14.94 15.70
CA MET A 101 4.11 15.50 15.72
C MET A 101 4.24 16.66 16.69
N VAL A 102 3.23 17.53 16.71
CA VAL A 102 3.17 18.68 17.64
C VAL A 102 2.86 18.23 19.07
N VAL A 103 1.97 17.26 19.26
CA VAL A 103 1.66 16.65 20.57
C VAL A 103 2.90 15.99 21.19
N LEU A 104 3.73 15.34 20.37
CA LEU A 104 5.01 14.73 20.79
C LEU A 104 6.10 15.77 21.13
N GLY A 105 5.84 17.06 20.85
CA GLY A 105 6.71 18.16 21.27
C GLY A 105 7.56 18.77 20.16
N LEU A 106 7.33 18.44 18.87
CA LEU A 106 7.94 19.20 17.77
C LEU A 106 7.25 20.55 17.60
N ASN A 107 8.03 21.59 17.32
CA ASN A 107 7.44 22.83 16.82
C ASN A 107 6.91 22.63 15.39
N LEU A 108 6.07 23.57 14.94
CA LEU A 108 5.39 23.45 13.64
C LEU A 108 6.36 23.27 12.47
N PHE A 109 7.48 24.02 12.48
CA PHE A 109 8.49 23.91 11.42
C PHE A 109 9.06 22.51 11.31
N TRP A 110 9.56 21.94 12.41
CA TRP A 110 10.15 20.59 12.41
C TRP A 110 9.11 19.48 12.25
N ALA A 111 7.87 19.69 12.71
CA ALA A 111 6.76 18.78 12.41
C ALA A 111 6.50 18.68 10.91
N ILE A 112 6.43 19.80 10.19
CA ILE A 112 6.24 19.83 8.73
C ILE A 112 7.45 19.18 8.01
N ILE A 113 8.68 19.47 8.45
CA ILE A 113 9.88 18.86 7.86
C ILE A 113 9.88 17.33 8.06
N ALA A 114 9.50 16.84 9.25
CA ALA A 114 9.39 15.39 9.50
C ALA A 114 8.33 14.74 8.59
N VAL A 115 7.17 15.39 8.44
CA VAL A 115 6.11 14.96 7.52
C VAL A 115 6.62 14.88 6.09
N LEU A 116 7.30 15.90 5.60
CA LEU A 116 7.83 15.94 4.23
C LEU A 116 8.85 14.82 3.99
N ILE A 117 9.86 14.70 4.86
CA ILE A 117 10.92 13.70 4.71
C ILE A 117 10.33 12.29 4.76
N GLY A 118 9.52 11.98 5.78
CA GLY A 118 8.92 10.66 5.92
C GLY A 118 8.04 10.28 4.72
N ASN A 119 7.17 11.21 4.30
CA ASN A 119 6.30 10.99 3.14
C ASN A 119 7.08 10.81 1.84
N ILE A 120 8.13 11.61 1.57
CA ILE A 120 8.96 11.47 0.37
C ILE A 120 9.60 10.09 0.35
N LEU A 121 10.25 9.69 1.43
CA LEU A 121 10.95 8.39 1.50
C LEU A 121 9.98 7.22 1.30
N GLY A 122 8.84 7.23 2.00
CA GLY A 122 7.83 6.17 1.88
C GLY A 122 7.17 6.16 0.50
N ALA A 123 6.79 7.33 -0.05
CA ALA A 123 6.16 7.41 -1.37
C ALA A 123 7.09 7.00 -2.52
N VAL A 124 8.39 7.25 -2.40
CA VAL A 124 9.38 6.76 -3.38
C VAL A 124 9.38 5.23 -3.41
N LEU A 125 9.48 4.57 -2.26
CA LEU A 125 9.47 3.11 -2.20
C LEU A 125 8.12 2.54 -2.69
N THR A 126 7.00 3.11 -2.24
CA THR A 126 5.66 2.70 -2.66
C THR A 126 5.46 2.90 -4.17
N GLY A 127 5.97 3.99 -4.73
CA GLY A 127 5.96 4.24 -6.17
C GLY A 127 6.71 3.17 -6.97
N PHE A 128 7.84 2.69 -6.46
CA PHE A 128 8.56 1.56 -7.07
C PHE A 128 7.75 0.26 -7.00
N HIS A 129 7.09 -0.04 -5.89
CA HIS A 129 6.19 -1.20 -5.81
C HIS A 129 5.03 -1.10 -6.80
N ALA A 130 4.45 0.09 -6.97
CA ALA A 130 3.33 0.32 -7.87
C ALA A 130 3.64 0.00 -9.35
N MET A 131 4.90 0.10 -9.76
CA MET A 131 5.33 -0.22 -11.13
C MET A 131 5.31 -1.72 -11.45
N GLN A 132 5.26 -2.56 -10.42
CA GLN A 132 5.20 -4.02 -10.58
C GLN A 132 3.81 -4.47 -11.08
N GLY A 133 2.75 -3.76 -10.69
CA GLY A 133 1.38 -4.06 -11.07
C GLY A 133 1.15 -4.14 -12.58
N PRO A 134 1.39 -3.09 -13.37
CA PRO A 134 1.26 -3.11 -14.82
C PRO A 134 2.14 -4.17 -15.48
N ARG A 135 3.34 -4.40 -14.94
CA ARG A 135 4.29 -5.37 -15.50
C ARG A 135 3.84 -6.82 -15.33
N LEU A 136 3.33 -7.17 -14.13
CA LEU A 136 3.00 -8.55 -13.78
C LEU A 136 1.49 -8.86 -13.88
N GLY A 137 0.62 -7.87 -13.73
CA GLY A 137 -0.83 -8.03 -13.82
C GLY A 137 -1.46 -8.80 -12.66
N VAL A 138 -0.76 -8.94 -11.54
CA VAL A 138 -1.21 -9.66 -10.35
C VAL A 138 -1.20 -8.78 -9.10
N PRO A 139 -1.96 -9.13 -8.05
CA PRO A 139 -1.93 -8.41 -6.77
C PRO A 139 -0.53 -8.36 -6.17
N GLN A 140 -0.25 -7.30 -5.38
CA GLN A 140 1.08 -7.06 -4.83
C GLN A 140 1.59 -8.22 -3.98
N MET A 141 0.77 -8.74 -3.09
CA MET A 141 1.23 -9.78 -2.17
C MET A 141 1.59 -11.09 -2.86
N ILE A 142 0.83 -11.48 -3.90
CA ILE A 142 1.12 -12.74 -4.62
C ILE A 142 2.50 -12.72 -5.30
N GLN A 143 3.01 -11.52 -5.63
CA GLN A 143 4.34 -11.33 -6.21
C GLN A 143 5.44 -11.77 -5.25
N SER A 144 5.18 -11.74 -3.92
CA SER A 144 6.13 -12.19 -2.90
C SER A 144 6.49 -13.68 -3.02
N ARG A 145 5.67 -14.48 -3.72
CA ARG A 145 6.02 -15.88 -4.04
C ARG A 145 7.25 -16.00 -4.94
N GLY A 146 7.52 -14.98 -5.75
CA GLY A 146 8.74 -14.93 -6.55
C GLY A 146 10.02 -14.76 -5.73
N GLN A 147 9.94 -14.10 -4.58
CA GLN A 147 11.08 -13.86 -3.69
C GLN A 147 11.17 -14.91 -2.59
N PHE A 148 10.06 -15.22 -1.90
CA PHE A 148 10.02 -16.04 -0.69
C PHE A 148 9.64 -17.51 -0.95
N GLY A 149 9.13 -17.81 -2.14
CA GLY A 149 8.58 -19.12 -2.48
C GLY A 149 7.08 -19.23 -2.16
N PHE A 150 6.48 -20.35 -2.58
CA PHE A 150 5.03 -20.53 -2.51
C PHE A 150 4.50 -20.50 -1.06
N VAL A 151 5.18 -21.21 -0.15
CA VAL A 151 4.82 -21.29 1.28
C VAL A 151 5.49 -20.16 2.08
N GLY A 152 6.74 -19.82 1.76
CA GLY A 152 7.45 -18.75 2.47
C GLY A 152 6.76 -17.39 2.38
N ALA A 153 6.06 -17.11 1.28
CA ALA A 153 5.27 -15.90 1.12
C ALA A 153 4.04 -15.83 2.04
N GLU A 154 3.56 -16.94 2.60
CA GLU A 154 2.38 -16.92 3.47
C GLU A 154 2.63 -16.13 4.75
N PHE A 155 3.88 -16.08 5.25
CA PHE A 155 4.24 -15.22 6.37
C PHE A 155 4.05 -13.73 6.03
N ILE A 156 4.41 -13.33 4.81
CA ILE A 156 4.23 -11.95 4.33
C ILE A 156 2.73 -11.64 4.11
N PHE A 157 1.95 -12.62 3.64
CA PHE A 157 0.49 -12.46 3.53
C PHE A 157 -0.15 -12.22 4.89
N LEU A 158 0.27 -12.97 5.93
CA LEU A 158 -0.21 -12.78 7.29
C LEU A 158 0.12 -11.37 7.81
N ALA A 159 1.34 -10.88 7.56
CA ALA A 159 1.73 -9.51 7.90
C ALA A 159 0.85 -8.48 7.16
N SER A 160 0.52 -8.71 5.87
CA SER A 160 -0.36 -7.83 5.10
C SER A 160 -1.80 -7.84 5.63
N ILE A 161 -2.33 -8.99 6.02
CA ILE A 161 -3.65 -9.08 6.66
C ILE A 161 -3.66 -8.27 7.97
N LEU A 162 -2.61 -8.39 8.79
CA LEU A 162 -2.45 -7.61 10.01
C LEU A 162 -2.43 -6.10 9.72
N LEU A 163 -1.70 -5.68 8.69
CA LEU A 163 -1.64 -4.30 8.24
C LEU A 163 -3.02 -3.79 7.85
N ASP A 164 -3.71 -4.50 6.95
CA ASP A 164 -5.00 -4.09 6.40
C ASP A 164 -6.06 -3.99 7.50
N VAL A 165 -6.15 -5.02 8.37
CA VAL A 165 -7.10 -5.04 9.50
C VAL A 165 -6.79 -3.95 10.51
N GLY A 166 -5.51 -3.71 10.82
CA GLY A 166 -5.09 -2.69 11.77
C GLY A 166 -5.39 -1.27 11.30
N TYR A 167 -5.08 -0.94 10.04
CA TYR A 167 -5.44 0.36 9.45
C TYR A 167 -6.95 0.55 9.33
N MET A 168 -7.68 -0.51 8.98
CA MET A 168 -9.13 -0.47 8.94
C MET A 168 -9.71 -0.18 10.33
N ALA A 169 -9.26 -0.88 11.36
CA ALA A 169 -9.69 -0.67 12.74
C ALA A 169 -9.36 0.74 13.23
N ALA A 170 -8.14 1.22 12.95
CA ALA A 170 -7.71 2.57 13.28
C ALA A 170 -8.59 3.63 12.60
N SER A 171 -8.87 3.45 11.32
CA SER A 171 -9.72 4.36 10.55
C SER A 171 -11.15 4.38 11.07
N GLN A 172 -11.73 3.22 11.37
CA GLN A 172 -13.08 3.10 11.95
C GLN A 172 -13.16 3.78 13.32
N ALA A 173 -12.17 3.57 14.19
CA ALA A 173 -12.11 4.20 15.52
C ALA A 173 -12.04 5.73 15.41
N LEU A 174 -11.22 6.27 14.50
CA LEU A 174 -11.13 7.73 14.28
C LEU A 174 -12.41 8.31 13.69
N GLN A 175 -13.01 7.63 12.72
CA GLN A 175 -14.30 8.03 12.15
C GLN A 175 -15.38 8.09 13.23
N ALA A 176 -15.46 7.06 14.06
CA ALA A 176 -16.42 6.99 15.16
C ALA A 176 -16.20 8.11 16.19
N LYS A 177 -14.95 8.40 16.56
CA LYS A 177 -14.60 9.54 17.41
C LYS A 177 -14.98 10.88 16.78
N SER A 178 -14.75 11.04 15.49
CA SER A 178 -15.16 12.25 14.77
C SER A 178 -16.67 12.45 14.83
N MET A 179 -17.43 11.39 14.55
CA MET A 179 -18.91 11.45 14.63
C MET A 179 -19.44 11.64 16.05
N ASN A 180 -18.75 11.09 17.05
CA ASN A 180 -19.11 11.31 18.45
C ASN A 180 -18.89 12.77 18.89
N LEU A 181 -17.88 13.47 18.34
CA LEU A 181 -17.71 14.91 18.54
C LEU A 181 -18.84 15.75 17.89
N LEU A 182 -19.38 15.27 16.76
CA LEU A 182 -20.50 15.92 16.09
C LEU A 182 -21.83 15.66 16.80
N VAL A 183 -22.06 14.43 17.24
CA VAL A 183 -23.29 13.97 17.92
C VAL A 183 -22.93 13.23 19.21
N PRO A 184 -22.67 13.92 20.31
CA PRO A 184 -22.20 13.31 21.57
C PRO A 184 -23.21 12.35 22.24
N GLY A 185 -24.49 12.44 21.89
CA GLY A 185 -25.54 11.59 22.48
C GLY A 185 -25.53 10.13 22.02
N VAL A 186 -24.71 9.78 21.01
CA VAL A 186 -24.58 8.41 20.50
C VAL A 186 -23.26 7.80 20.96
N ALA A 187 -23.30 6.62 21.57
CA ALA A 187 -22.07 5.93 22.01
C ALA A 187 -21.14 5.63 20.84
N VAL A 188 -19.82 5.70 21.07
CA VAL A 188 -18.77 5.46 20.04
C VAL A 188 -18.94 4.09 19.39
N THR A 189 -19.33 3.07 20.13
CA THR A 189 -19.61 1.72 19.62
C THR A 189 -20.61 1.72 18.46
N TRP A 190 -21.71 2.47 18.60
CA TRP A 190 -22.69 2.59 17.50
C TRP A 190 -22.11 3.32 16.30
N TRP A 191 -21.30 4.35 16.53
CA TRP A 191 -20.61 5.02 15.43
C TRP A 191 -19.62 4.11 14.72
N ILE A 192 -18.88 3.23 15.43
CA ILE A 192 -17.99 2.24 14.79
C ILE A 192 -18.77 1.34 13.83
N ILE A 193 -19.96 0.87 14.23
CA ILE A 193 -20.83 0.05 13.38
C ILE A 193 -21.35 0.87 12.17
N ILE A 194 -21.87 2.06 12.42
CA ILE A 194 -22.48 2.91 11.37
C ILE A 194 -21.45 3.31 10.30
N VAL A 195 -20.23 3.69 10.69
CA VAL A 195 -19.17 4.12 9.75
C VAL A 195 -18.66 2.96 8.89
N THR A 196 -18.80 1.72 9.37
CA THR A 196 -18.37 0.52 8.68
C THR A 196 -19.24 0.19 7.48
N VAL A 197 -20.55 0.43 7.55
CA VAL A 197 -21.52 -0.01 6.53
C VAL A 197 -21.25 0.56 5.14
N PRO A 198 -21.06 1.87 4.92
CA PRO A 198 -20.78 2.40 3.59
C PRO A 198 -19.51 1.82 2.96
N ALA A 199 -18.44 1.68 3.75
CA ALA A 199 -17.19 1.11 3.27
C ALA A 199 -17.34 -0.37 2.89
N LEU A 200 -18.08 -1.14 3.69
CA LEU A 200 -18.39 -2.54 3.41
C LEU A 200 -19.18 -2.69 2.10
N VAL A 201 -20.19 -1.86 1.89
CA VAL A 201 -20.99 -1.87 0.65
C VAL A 201 -20.09 -1.62 -0.55
N VAL A 202 -19.26 -0.57 -0.52
CA VAL A 202 -18.33 -0.26 -1.62
C VAL A 202 -17.31 -1.39 -1.83
N ALA A 203 -16.79 -2.02 -0.77
CA ALA A 203 -15.86 -3.16 -0.87
C ALA A 203 -16.49 -4.38 -1.56
N ILE A 204 -17.75 -4.67 -1.28
CA ILE A 204 -18.49 -5.79 -1.91
C ILE A 204 -18.61 -5.58 -3.43
N PHE A 205 -18.86 -4.38 -3.90
CA PHE A 205 -18.90 -4.08 -5.33
C PHE A 205 -17.52 -4.07 -5.98
N GLY A 206 -16.44 -3.83 -5.23
CA GLY A 206 -15.05 -4.01 -5.66
C GLY A 206 -14.48 -2.84 -6.47
N TYR A 207 -13.41 -3.13 -7.25
CA TYR A 207 -12.51 -2.16 -7.87
C TYR A 207 -13.20 -0.99 -8.59
N ARG A 208 -14.19 -1.26 -9.43
CA ARG A 208 -14.88 -0.22 -10.22
C ARG A 208 -15.59 0.81 -9.34
N TRP A 209 -16.27 0.34 -8.30
CA TRP A 209 -16.98 1.19 -7.35
C TRP A 209 -16.01 1.97 -6.46
N ILE A 210 -14.92 1.34 -6.04
CA ILE A 210 -13.85 2.01 -5.29
C ILE A 210 -13.35 3.23 -6.07
N HIS A 211 -13.05 3.06 -7.37
CA HIS A 211 -12.56 4.15 -8.22
C HIS A 211 -13.59 5.27 -8.45
N GLN A 212 -14.85 4.92 -8.71
CA GLN A 212 -15.91 5.90 -8.92
C GLN A 212 -16.17 6.70 -7.64
N PHE A 213 -16.28 6.00 -6.52
CA PHE A 213 -16.51 6.61 -5.22
C PHE A 213 -15.34 7.52 -4.81
N ALA A 214 -14.12 7.06 -5.00
CA ALA A 214 -12.91 7.82 -4.73
C ALA A 214 -12.88 9.16 -5.50
N LYS A 215 -13.26 9.17 -6.79
CA LYS A 215 -13.33 10.41 -7.59
C LYS A 215 -14.30 11.45 -7.01
N VAL A 216 -15.50 11.01 -6.61
CA VAL A 216 -16.52 11.91 -6.03
C VAL A 216 -16.03 12.45 -4.68
N ILE A 217 -15.54 11.58 -3.81
CA ILE A 217 -15.04 11.98 -2.49
C ILE A 217 -13.86 12.95 -2.61
N THR A 218 -12.93 12.71 -3.54
CA THR A 218 -11.80 13.63 -3.76
C THR A 218 -12.26 15.06 -4.01
N LEU A 219 -13.26 15.25 -4.86
CA LEU A 219 -13.78 16.60 -5.16
C LEU A 219 -14.34 17.30 -3.92
N VAL A 220 -15.16 16.57 -3.15
CA VAL A 220 -15.75 17.09 -1.90
C VAL A 220 -14.64 17.45 -0.90
N LEU A 221 -13.67 16.56 -0.74
CA LEU A 221 -12.61 16.74 0.26
C LEU A 221 -11.64 17.85 -0.09
N VAL A 222 -11.32 18.05 -1.37
CA VAL A 222 -10.52 19.21 -1.80
C VAL A 222 -11.20 20.52 -1.40
N ALA A 223 -12.52 20.63 -1.59
CA ALA A 223 -13.28 21.80 -1.15
C ALA A 223 -13.23 21.98 0.39
N VAL A 224 -13.39 20.90 1.13
CA VAL A 224 -13.34 20.92 2.60
C VAL A 224 -11.96 21.31 3.12
N ILE A 225 -10.87 20.75 2.54
CA ILE A 225 -9.50 21.15 2.89
C ILE A 225 -9.30 22.63 2.69
N PHE A 226 -9.77 23.16 1.57
CA PHE A 226 -9.65 24.58 1.26
C PHE A 226 -10.38 25.44 2.30
N VAL A 227 -11.58 25.03 2.71
CA VAL A 227 -12.33 25.71 3.79
C VAL A 227 -11.56 25.67 5.10
N VAL A 228 -11.07 24.51 5.52
CA VAL A 228 -10.29 24.36 6.77
C VAL A 228 -9.00 25.18 6.72
N PHE A 229 -8.33 25.20 5.57
CA PHE A 229 -7.12 26.03 5.37
C PHE A 229 -7.42 27.52 5.53
N ILE A 230 -8.51 28.02 4.92
CA ILE A 230 -8.94 29.43 5.08
C ILE A 230 -9.27 29.70 6.55
N GLN A 231 -10.02 28.83 7.19
CA GLN A 231 -10.36 28.97 8.61
C GLN A 231 -9.10 29.02 9.48
N ALA A 232 -8.12 28.14 9.25
CA ALA A 232 -6.85 28.17 9.96
C ALA A 232 -6.08 29.47 9.73
N ALA A 233 -6.06 29.98 8.49
CA ALA A 233 -5.41 31.22 8.16
C ALA A 233 -6.07 32.45 8.81
N LEU A 234 -7.40 32.40 9.01
CA LEU A 234 -8.20 33.48 9.62
C LEU A 234 -8.37 33.34 11.13
N TYR A 235 -7.92 32.22 11.69
CA TYR A 235 -8.11 31.89 13.11
C TYR A 235 -7.29 32.75 14.04
N GLY A 236 -7.50 33.93 14.29
CA GLY A 236 -6.77 35.00 14.98
C GLY A 236 -5.89 34.70 16.21
N HIS A 237 -5.74 33.43 16.62
CA HIS A 237 -4.98 33.03 17.80
C HIS A 237 -3.52 32.65 17.51
N GLY A 238 -2.90 32.94 16.45
CA GLY A 238 -1.48 32.65 16.20
C GLY A 238 -0.98 31.26 16.60
N ILE A 239 0.27 30.96 16.31
CA ILE A 239 0.91 29.71 16.73
C ILE A 239 1.28 29.82 18.22
N SER A 240 0.97 28.80 19.01
CA SER A 240 1.32 28.76 20.43
C SER A 240 2.84 28.94 20.64
N PRO A 241 3.31 29.61 21.69
CA PRO A 241 4.74 29.79 21.94
C PRO A 241 5.54 28.48 21.99
N ALA A 242 4.93 27.39 22.48
CA ALA A 242 5.55 26.07 22.54
C ALA A 242 5.75 25.44 21.16
N ALA A 243 4.90 25.79 20.17
CA ALA A 243 4.97 25.28 18.80
C ALA A 243 5.64 26.26 17.83
N SER A 244 6.03 27.45 18.29
CA SER A 244 6.71 28.48 17.49
C SER A 244 8.22 28.26 17.46
N GLY A 245 8.89 28.95 16.53
CA GLY A 245 10.36 28.98 16.41
C GLY A 245 10.92 27.87 15.52
N PHE A 246 12.24 27.91 15.35
CA PHE A 246 12.98 27.05 14.41
C PHE A 246 13.97 26.11 15.11
N LYS A 247 14.13 26.20 16.44
CA LYS A 247 15.04 25.32 17.17
C LYS A 247 14.42 23.93 17.28
N LEU A 248 15.18 22.90 16.88
CA LEU A 248 14.75 21.51 17.04
C LEU A 248 14.65 21.19 18.54
N SER A 249 13.45 20.80 19.00
CA SER A 249 13.18 20.48 20.40
C SER A 249 13.80 19.16 20.84
N SER A 250 13.76 18.14 19.96
CA SER A 250 14.26 16.79 20.23
C SER A 250 14.60 16.05 18.95
N GLY A 251 15.86 15.64 18.80
CA GLY A 251 16.32 14.81 17.68
C GLY A 251 15.62 13.43 17.65
N PRO A 252 15.52 12.70 18.77
CA PRO A 252 14.79 11.45 18.85
C PRO A 252 13.33 11.58 18.40
N VAL A 253 12.60 12.59 18.87
CA VAL A 253 11.19 12.82 18.48
C VAL A 253 11.09 13.17 16.98
N PHE A 254 12.03 13.93 16.44
CA PHE A 254 12.07 14.25 15.02
C PHE A 254 12.26 13.00 14.15
N LEU A 255 13.19 12.12 14.51
CA LEU A 255 13.40 10.86 13.81
C LEU A 255 12.23 9.90 13.94
N ALA A 256 11.59 9.83 15.12
CA ALA A 256 10.35 9.09 15.31
C ALA A 256 9.23 9.62 14.41
N GLY A 257 9.09 10.95 14.31
CA GLY A 257 8.14 11.59 13.40
C GLY A 257 8.38 11.22 11.94
N ILE A 258 9.64 11.22 11.48
CA ILE A 258 9.99 10.75 10.13
C ILE A 258 9.60 9.28 9.95
N ALA A 259 9.93 8.40 10.91
CA ALA A 259 9.63 6.98 10.85
C ALA A 259 8.11 6.70 10.78
N ILE A 260 7.32 7.40 11.58
CA ILE A 260 5.84 7.31 11.58
C ILE A 260 5.29 7.68 10.19
N MET A 261 5.69 8.81 9.63
CA MET A 261 5.20 9.26 8.33
C MET A 261 5.73 8.40 7.18
N PHE A 262 6.96 7.92 7.28
CA PHE A 262 7.55 6.95 6.36
C PHE A 262 6.72 5.66 6.32
N MET A 263 6.41 5.09 7.48
CA MET A 263 5.63 3.85 7.54
C MET A 263 4.19 4.08 7.09
N ASN A 264 3.57 5.18 7.51
CA ASN A 264 2.23 5.53 7.03
C ASN A 264 2.15 5.56 5.49
N MET A 265 3.19 6.03 4.83
CA MET A 265 3.27 6.05 3.38
C MET A 265 3.66 4.68 2.79
N LEU A 266 4.62 3.98 3.40
CA LEU A 266 5.06 2.64 2.96
C LEU A 266 3.96 1.58 3.16
N SER A 267 3.01 1.81 4.09
CA SER A 267 1.90 0.88 4.34
C SER A 267 1.00 0.63 3.12
N TRP A 268 1.07 1.49 2.11
CA TRP A 268 0.39 1.27 0.82
C TRP A 268 1.15 0.29 -0.08
N ALA A 269 2.46 0.07 0.12
CA ALA A 269 3.27 -0.80 -0.72
C ALA A 269 2.75 -2.24 -0.84
N PRO A 270 2.25 -2.89 0.25
CA PRO A 270 1.75 -4.27 0.18
C PRO A 270 0.55 -4.51 -0.75
N TYR A 271 -0.16 -3.47 -1.16
CA TYR A 271 -1.33 -3.61 -2.04
C TYR A 271 -1.44 -2.53 -3.13
N ILE A 272 -0.39 -1.73 -3.33
CA ILE A 272 -0.39 -0.70 -4.37
C ILE A 272 -0.61 -1.28 -5.77
N SER A 273 -0.06 -2.47 -6.05
CA SER A 273 -0.25 -3.17 -7.32
C SER A 273 -1.65 -3.76 -7.49
N ASP A 274 -2.43 -3.94 -6.44
CA ASP A 274 -3.83 -4.40 -6.54
C ASP A 274 -4.66 -3.44 -7.39
N TYR A 275 -4.26 -2.17 -7.40
CA TYR A 275 -4.89 -1.10 -8.19
C TYR A 275 -4.16 -0.80 -9.49
N SER A 276 -2.83 -0.78 -9.48
CA SER A 276 -2.05 -0.45 -10.69
C SER A 276 -1.99 -1.59 -11.71
N ARG A 277 -2.28 -2.84 -11.34
CA ARG A 277 -2.29 -4.02 -12.23
C ARG A 277 -3.30 -3.93 -13.38
N TYR A 278 -4.31 -3.05 -13.25
CA TYR A 278 -5.29 -2.80 -14.30
C TYR A 278 -4.78 -1.86 -15.40
N LEU A 279 -3.66 -1.17 -15.17
CA LEU A 279 -3.03 -0.35 -16.19
C LEU A 279 -2.43 -1.21 -17.31
N PRO A 280 -2.40 -0.73 -18.56
CA PRO A 280 -1.75 -1.42 -19.67
C PRO A 280 -0.29 -1.74 -19.37
N GLU A 281 0.20 -2.89 -19.84
CA GLU A 281 1.58 -3.36 -19.58
C GLU A 281 2.65 -2.36 -20.08
N LYS A 282 2.37 -1.71 -21.22
CA LYS A 282 3.30 -0.78 -21.90
C LYS A 282 3.22 0.66 -21.40
N VAL A 283 2.63 0.91 -20.20
CA VAL A 283 2.62 2.27 -19.65
C VAL A 283 4.03 2.75 -19.30
N SER A 284 4.25 4.05 -19.49
CA SER A 284 5.52 4.67 -19.13
C SER A 284 5.81 4.54 -17.64
N PHE A 285 6.98 4.03 -17.29
CA PHE A 285 7.48 3.97 -15.91
C PHE A 285 7.38 5.33 -15.23
N ARG A 286 7.96 6.36 -15.86
CA ARG A 286 7.96 7.73 -15.28
C ARG A 286 6.56 8.25 -15.05
N SER A 287 5.66 8.10 -16.02
CA SER A 287 4.28 8.60 -15.89
C SER A 287 3.53 7.89 -14.75
N THR A 288 3.65 6.57 -14.63
CA THR A 288 2.97 5.81 -13.57
C THR A 288 3.56 6.14 -12.20
N PHE A 289 4.90 6.14 -12.08
CA PHE A 289 5.58 6.49 -10.83
C PHE A 289 5.16 7.88 -10.34
N TRP A 290 5.28 8.91 -11.17
CA TRP A 290 4.97 10.28 -10.75
C TRP A 290 3.48 10.52 -10.52
N SER A 291 2.59 9.82 -11.23
CA SER A 291 1.15 9.89 -10.97
C SER A 291 0.79 9.32 -9.59
N ILE A 292 1.32 8.17 -9.24
CA ILE A 292 1.08 7.53 -7.95
C ILE A 292 1.78 8.32 -6.83
N PHE A 293 3.05 8.69 -7.03
CA PHE A 293 3.79 9.54 -6.10
C PHE A 293 3.04 10.85 -5.80
N ALA A 294 2.56 11.55 -6.82
CA ALA A 294 1.82 12.79 -6.65
C ALA A 294 0.50 12.56 -5.89
N GLY A 295 -0.26 11.51 -6.25
CA GLY A 295 -1.51 11.18 -5.56
C GLY A 295 -1.30 10.90 -4.07
N LEU A 296 -0.28 10.12 -3.72
CA LEU A 296 0.10 9.83 -2.34
C LEU A 296 0.61 11.08 -1.61
N MET A 297 1.57 11.79 -2.20
CA MET A 297 2.27 12.91 -1.55
C MET A 297 1.35 14.10 -1.29
N ILE A 298 0.55 14.51 -2.28
CA ILE A 298 -0.23 15.75 -2.18
C ILE A 298 -1.21 15.66 -1.02
N SER A 299 -2.04 14.62 -1.00
CA SER A 299 -3.06 14.47 0.04
C SER A 299 -2.46 14.23 1.41
N THR A 300 -1.56 13.27 1.55
CA THR A 300 -0.97 12.94 2.86
C THR A 300 -0.24 14.14 3.45
N THR A 301 0.58 14.83 2.65
CA THR A 301 1.36 15.96 3.14
C THR A 301 0.48 17.15 3.51
N LEU A 302 -0.51 17.49 2.68
CA LEU A 302 -1.42 18.58 2.97
C LEU A 302 -2.24 18.33 4.23
N PHE A 303 -2.78 17.11 4.39
CA PHE A 303 -3.56 16.77 5.57
C PHE A 303 -2.71 16.74 6.85
N ALA A 304 -1.53 16.15 6.79
CA ALA A 304 -0.63 16.11 7.93
C ALA A 304 -0.10 17.51 8.30
N ALA A 305 0.28 18.32 7.31
CA ALA A 305 0.70 19.70 7.56
C ALA A 305 -0.43 20.54 8.16
N LEU A 306 -1.66 20.39 7.66
CA LEU A 306 -2.83 21.06 8.21
C LEU A 306 -3.11 20.59 9.64
N GLY A 307 -3.00 19.30 9.93
CA GLY A 307 -3.15 18.74 11.26
C GLY A 307 -2.11 19.28 12.25
N ALA A 308 -0.85 19.36 11.83
CA ALA A 308 0.22 19.98 12.61
C ALA A 308 -0.07 21.47 12.87
N TRP A 309 -0.47 22.21 11.84
CA TRP A 309 -0.75 23.65 11.96
C TRP A 309 -1.94 23.92 12.90
N VAL A 310 -3.07 23.25 12.69
CA VAL A 310 -4.26 23.40 13.55
C VAL A 310 -3.93 23.06 15.00
N THR A 311 -3.21 21.94 15.23
CA THR A 311 -2.80 21.54 16.58
C THR A 311 -1.85 22.55 17.22
N ALA A 312 -0.98 23.20 16.44
CA ALA A 312 -0.04 24.20 16.91
C ALA A 312 -0.72 25.53 17.32
N MET A 313 -1.89 25.83 16.75
CA MET A 313 -2.63 27.08 17.01
C MET A 313 -3.53 27.00 18.24
N VAL A 314 -4.04 25.81 18.55
CA VAL A 314 -5.00 25.65 19.65
C VAL A 314 -4.26 25.44 20.98
N PRO A 315 -4.62 26.18 22.06
CA PRO A 315 -3.96 26.04 23.36
C PRO A 315 -4.05 24.61 23.93
N LYS A 316 -3.16 24.27 24.87
CA LYS A 316 -3.00 22.95 25.51
C LYS A 316 -4.27 22.26 26.04
N ALA A 317 -5.42 22.93 26.07
CA ALA A 317 -6.72 22.35 26.41
C ALA A 317 -7.26 21.37 25.37
N ALA A 318 -6.80 21.44 24.12
CA ALA A 318 -7.15 20.46 23.08
C ALA A 318 -6.17 19.28 23.16
N THR A 319 -6.56 18.24 23.83
CA THR A 319 -5.70 17.09 24.13
C THR A 319 -5.42 16.20 22.90
N THR A 320 -6.13 16.42 21.80
CA THR A 320 -5.98 15.65 20.55
C THR A 320 -6.12 16.53 19.31
N PRO A 321 -5.52 16.17 18.17
CA PRO A 321 -5.69 16.90 16.91
C PRO A 321 -7.15 17.06 16.45
N LEU A 322 -8.00 16.08 16.73
CA LEU A 322 -9.44 16.14 16.39
C LEU A 322 -10.19 17.20 17.24
N THR A 323 -9.91 17.28 18.53
CA THR A 323 -10.50 18.31 19.39
C THR A 323 -10.00 19.69 19.03
N ALA A 324 -8.75 19.84 18.58
CA ALA A 324 -8.21 21.08 18.07
C ALA A 324 -8.95 21.52 16.79
N LEU A 325 -9.19 20.60 15.85
CA LEU A 325 -9.95 20.87 14.64
C LEU A 325 -11.39 21.29 14.95
N ALA A 326 -12.07 20.55 15.86
CA ALA A 326 -13.42 20.88 16.27
C ALA A 326 -13.53 22.24 16.96
N ALA A 327 -12.54 22.62 17.77
CA ALA A 327 -12.48 23.91 18.44
C ALA A 327 -12.30 25.06 17.45
N MET A 328 -11.51 24.85 16.39
CA MET A 328 -11.24 25.87 15.36
C MET A 328 -12.39 26.00 14.36
N SER A 329 -12.85 24.88 13.81
CA SER A 329 -13.78 24.85 12.66
C SER A 329 -15.23 24.60 13.05
N GLY A 330 -15.49 24.22 14.30
CA GLY A 330 -16.79 23.70 14.73
C GLY A 330 -16.92 22.20 14.42
N THR A 331 -17.86 21.54 15.09
CA THR A 331 -18.02 20.07 15.00
C THR A 331 -18.56 19.60 13.65
N TRP A 332 -19.17 20.48 12.85
CA TRP A 332 -19.71 20.12 11.51
C TRP A 332 -18.67 19.52 10.57
N ILE A 333 -17.39 19.93 10.72
CA ILE A 333 -16.29 19.44 9.89
C ILE A 333 -16.07 17.94 10.06
N MET A 334 -16.46 17.36 11.19
CA MET A 334 -16.32 15.95 11.50
C MET A 334 -17.10 15.05 10.56
N CYS A 335 -18.25 15.54 10.03
CA CYS A 335 -19.02 14.84 9.01
C CYS A 335 -18.19 14.60 7.74
N PHE A 336 -17.45 15.61 7.28
CA PHE A 336 -16.60 15.49 6.09
C PHE A 336 -15.36 14.64 6.36
N MET A 337 -14.78 14.74 7.56
CA MET A 337 -13.68 13.85 7.97
C MET A 337 -14.12 12.39 7.96
N TRP A 338 -15.36 12.09 8.35
CA TRP A 338 -15.94 10.76 8.23
C TRP A 338 -16.02 10.28 6.79
N PHE A 339 -16.62 11.05 5.88
CA PHE A 339 -16.74 10.69 4.47
C PHE A 339 -15.38 10.41 3.82
N GLY A 340 -14.37 11.20 4.18
CA GLY A 340 -13.01 11.07 3.66
C GLY A 340 -12.33 9.75 3.96
N GLN A 341 -12.74 9.07 5.02
CA GLN A 341 -12.14 7.79 5.41
C GLN A 341 -12.73 6.59 4.67
N ILE A 342 -13.91 6.70 4.07
CA ILE A 342 -14.59 5.56 3.44
C ILE A 342 -13.70 4.89 2.39
N PRO A 343 -13.03 5.60 1.46
CA PRO A 343 -12.13 4.95 0.50
C PRO A 343 -11.00 4.15 1.16
N GLY A 344 -10.35 4.70 2.17
CA GLY A 344 -9.25 4.02 2.88
C GLY A 344 -9.71 2.73 3.58
N VAL A 345 -10.83 2.79 4.32
CA VAL A 345 -11.42 1.61 4.98
C VAL A 345 -11.82 0.55 3.95
N THR A 346 -12.43 0.99 2.83
CA THR A 346 -12.81 0.09 1.74
C THR A 346 -11.61 -0.60 1.12
N MET A 347 -10.55 0.15 0.83
CA MET A 347 -9.33 -0.38 0.21
C MET A 347 -8.63 -1.37 1.12
N ASN A 348 -8.49 -1.08 2.41
CA ASN A 348 -7.93 -2.02 3.38
C ASN A 348 -8.77 -3.31 3.47
N GLY A 349 -10.09 -3.22 3.58
CA GLY A 349 -10.96 -4.39 3.62
C GLY A 349 -10.89 -5.25 2.36
N TYR A 350 -10.79 -4.61 1.19
CA TYR A 350 -10.66 -5.28 -0.10
C TYR A 350 -9.27 -5.93 -0.26
N SER A 351 -8.18 -5.21 0.03
CA SER A 351 -6.81 -5.75 -0.10
C SER A 351 -6.51 -6.82 0.94
N GLY A 352 -6.99 -6.68 2.18
CA GLY A 352 -6.89 -7.74 3.19
C GLY A 352 -7.63 -9.02 2.79
N MET A 353 -8.77 -8.91 2.11
CA MET A 353 -9.44 -10.07 1.52
C MET A 353 -8.58 -10.69 0.41
N LEU A 354 -7.97 -9.91 -0.48
CA LEU A 354 -7.06 -10.43 -1.51
C LEU A 354 -5.86 -11.15 -0.89
N ALA A 355 -5.24 -10.57 0.15
CA ALA A 355 -4.15 -11.21 0.88
C ALA A 355 -4.60 -12.53 1.51
N SER A 356 -5.78 -12.55 2.14
CA SER A 356 -6.38 -13.75 2.75
C SER A 356 -6.70 -14.82 1.71
N ALA A 357 -7.15 -14.44 0.51
CA ALA A 357 -7.43 -15.36 -0.58
C ALA A 357 -6.19 -16.07 -1.12
N ASN A 358 -5.01 -15.46 -0.96
CA ASN A 358 -3.73 -16.06 -1.32
C ASN A 358 -3.16 -16.98 -0.22
N PHE A 359 -3.74 -16.94 0.99
CA PHE A 359 -3.28 -17.74 2.12
C PHE A 359 -3.77 -19.17 2.01
N GLY A 360 -2.84 -20.09 1.78
CA GLY A 360 -3.11 -21.51 1.67
C GLY A 360 -3.75 -21.96 0.34
N SER A 361 -3.31 -23.10 -0.17
CA SER A 361 -3.79 -23.66 -1.46
C SER A 361 -5.28 -24.02 -1.49
N SER A 362 -5.89 -24.23 -0.33
CA SER A 362 -7.32 -24.55 -0.24
C SER A 362 -8.19 -23.33 -0.49
N VAL A 363 -7.86 -22.19 0.12
CA VAL A 363 -8.58 -20.93 -0.10
C VAL A 363 -8.43 -20.50 -1.56
N GLN A 364 -7.22 -20.59 -2.11
CA GLN A 364 -6.96 -20.28 -3.52
C GLN A 364 -7.85 -21.12 -4.45
N ARG A 365 -7.96 -22.45 -4.26
CA ARG A 365 -8.84 -23.31 -5.06
C ARG A 365 -10.32 -22.93 -4.94
N MET A 366 -10.77 -22.50 -3.77
CA MET A 366 -12.14 -22.01 -3.58
C MET A 366 -12.38 -20.69 -4.33
N MET A 367 -11.37 -19.83 -4.43
CA MET A 367 -11.43 -18.57 -5.20
C MET A 367 -11.43 -18.78 -6.72
N GLU A 368 -10.92 -19.91 -7.22
CA GLU A 368 -10.94 -20.29 -8.64
C GLU A 368 -12.23 -21.01 -9.05
N GLY A 369 -12.99 -21.53 -8.09
CA GLY A 369 -14.16 -22.37 -8.31
C GLY A 369 -15.49 -21.61 -8.48
N ARG A 370 -16.58 -22.38 -8.62
CA ARG A 370 -17.96 -21.87 -8.76
C ARG A 370 -18.43 -21.02 -7.58
N TYR A 371 -17.82 -21.18 -6.41
CA TYR A 371 -18.14 -20.42 -5.19
C TYR A 371 -17.32 -19.13 -5.04
N ARG A 372 -16.55 -18.75 -6.03
CA ARG A 372 -15.62 -17.62 -6.00
C ARG A 372 -16.24 -16.33 -5.42
N GLN A 373 -17.42 -15.94 -5.88
CA GLN A 373 -18.09 -14.74 -5.39
C GLN A 373 -18.52 -14.85 -3.92
N VAL A 374 -19.00 -16.02 -3.52
CA VAL A 374 -19.40 -16.28 -2.13
C VAL A 374 -18.20 -16.21 -1.20
N VAL A 375 -17.08 -16.83 -1.58
CA VAL A 375 -15.83 -16.82 -0.80
C VAL A 375 -15.28 -15.40 -0.70
N ARG A 376 -15.32 -14.62 -1.78
CA ARG A 376 -14.91 -13.22 -1.78
C ARG A 376 -15.76 -12.39 -0.82
N ILE A 377 -17.06 -12.46 -0.91
CA ILE A 377 -17.98 -11.70 -0.04
C ILE A 377 -17.79 -12.14 1.41
N ALA A 378 -17.69 -13.44 1.69
CA ALA A 378 -17.44 -13.95 3.03
C ALA A 378 -16.09 -13.45 3.59
N GLY A 379 -15.03 -13.45 2.76
CA GLY A 379 -13.73 -12.90 3.14
C GLY A 379 -13.81 -11.42 3.49
N ILE A 380 -14.49 -10.60 2.68
CA ILE A 380 -14.72 -9.18 2.98
C ILE A 380 -15.48 -9.03 4.31
N LEU A 381 -16.57 -9.77 4.51
CA LEU A 381 -17.34 -9.71 5.75
C LEU A 381 -16.49 -10.08 6.97
N ILE A 382 -15.66 -11.11 6.88
CA ILE A 382 -14.75 -11.52 7.95
C ILE A 382 -13.74 -10.41 8.25
N MET A 383 -13.11 -9.82 7.21
CA MET A 383 -12.15 -8.72 7.40
C MET A 383 -12.81 -7.54 8.12
N PHE A 384 -14.00 -7.12 7.66
CA PHE A 384 -14.73 -6.02 8.28
C PHE A 384 -15.18 -6.35 9.71
N ALA A 385 -15.60 -7.58 10.00
CA ALA A 385 -15.95 -8.01 11.36
C ALA A 385 -14.74 -7.93 12.30
N ILE A 386 -13.58 -8.46 11.89
CA ILE A 386 -12.35 -8.41 12.67
C ILE A 386 -11.92 -6.94 12.90
N GLY A 387 -11.90 -6.12 11.84
CA GLY A 387 -11.55 -4.70 11.94
C GLY A 387 -12.48 -3.94 12.90
N THR A 388 -13.78 -4.20 12.84
CA THR A 388 -14.77 -3.57 13.73
C THR A 388 -14.58 -3.98 15.19
N ILE A 389 -14.27 -5.27 15.46
CA ILE A 389 -13.94 -5.76 16.79
C ILE A 389 -12.67 -5.09 17.33
N LEU A 390 -11.62 -5.01 16.51
CA LEU A 390 -10.38 -4.35 16.93
C LEU A 390 -10.56 -2.84 17.12
N ALA A 391 -11.40 -2.18 16.31
CA ALA A 391 -11.75 -0.79 16.51
C ALA A 391 -12.44 -0.57 17.85
N GLU A 392 -13.38 -1.44 18.23
CA GLU A 392 -14.07 -1.38 19.53
C GLU A 392 -13.11 -1.59 20.69
N LEU A 393 -12.18 -2.52 20.59
CA LEU A 393 -11.18 -2.78 21.63
C LEU A 393 -10.18 -1.63 21.77
N GLY A 394 -9.81 -0.96 20.67
CA GLY A 394 -8.71 0.02 20.62
C GLY A 394 -9.11 1.49 20.66
N TRP A 395 -10.36 1.87 20.49
CA TRP A 395 -10.71 3.29 20.31
C TRP A 395 -10.37 4.20 21.51
N ARG A 396 -10.37 3.67 22.74
CA ARG A 396 -10.07 4.45 23.95
C ARG A 396 -8.61 4.90 24.03
N THR A 397 -7.67 4.03 23.63
CA THR A 397 -6.21 4.25 23.68
C THR A 397 -5.63 4.48 22.27
N PHE A 398 -6.43 5.00 21.36
CA PHE A 398 -6.15 5.00 19.92
C PHE A 398 -4.75 5.53 19.53
N LEU A 399 -4.37 6.72 20.02
CA LEU A 399 -3.10 7.34 19.59
C LEU A 399 -1.89 6.47 19.95
N HIS A 400 -1.86 5.97 21.18
CA HIS A 400 -0.79 5.12 21.66
C HIS A 400 -0.77 3.75 20.96
N THR A 401 -1.93 3.11 20.81
CA THR A 401 -2.05 1.81 20.17
C THR A 401 -1.68 1.90 18.68
N PHE A 402 -2.06 2.99 18.02
CA PHE A 402 -1.76 3.18 16.61
C PHE A 402 -0.27 3.46 16.34
N GLU A 403 0.39 4.25 17.19
CA GLU A 403 1.85 4.46 17.13
C GLU A 403 2.61 3.12 17.27
N GLN A 404 2.23 2.28 18.25
CA GLN A 404 2.84 0.97 18.42
C GLN A 404 2.60 0.05 17.23
N PHE A 405 1.39 0.06 16.70
CA PHE A 405 1.04 -0.69 15.49
C PHE A 405 1.93 -0.29 14.30
N LEU A 406 2.13 1.01 14.05
CA LEU A 406 3.02 1.49 12.98
C LEU A 406 4.46 1.01 13.19
N THR A 407 4.96 0.99 14.43
CA THR A 407 6.31 0.50 14.71
C THR A 407 6.46 -1.00 14.41
N VAL A 408 5.45 -1.82 14.76
CA VAL A 408 5.44 -3.24 14.40
C VAL A 408 5.40 -3.43 12.87
N LEU A 409 4.65 -2.60 12.16
CA LEU A 409 4.61 -2.66 10.70
C LEU A 409 5.95 -2.28 10.06
N ILE A 410 6.66 -1.29 10.59
CA ILE A 410 8.03 -0.94 10.16
C ILE A 410 8.90 -2.19 10.18
N PHE A 411 8.95 -2.84 11.33
CA PHE A 411 9.74 -4.04 11.56
C PHE A 411 9.45 -5.17 10.57
N LEU A 412 8.19 -5.34 10.18
CA LEU A 412 7.79 -6.42 9.25
C LEU A 412 7.97 -6.04 7.78
N PHE A 413 7.61 -4.81 7.40
CA PHE A 413 7.50 -4.46 5.98
C PHE A 413 8.73 -3.81 5.37
N VAL A 414 9.59 -3.22 6.16
CA VAL A 414 10.81 -2.59 5.62
C VAL A 414 11.77 -3.63 5.05
N PRO A 415 12.10 -4.73 5.74
CA PRO A 415 12.91 -5.80 5.15
C PRO A 415 12.25 -6.46 3.94
N TRP A 416 10.91 -6.69 4.00
CA TRP A 416 10.17 -7.21 2.86
C TRP A 416 10.28 -6.29 1.64
N SER A 417 10.07 -4.99 1.84
CA SER A 417 10.16 -4.00 0.76
C SER A 417 11.55 -3.99 0.12
N ALA A 418 12.62 -4.00 0.93
CA ALA A 418 13.99 -4.03 0.44
C ALA A 418 14.27 -5.29 -0.40
N ILE A 419 13.90 -6.47 0.10
CA ILE A 419 14.06 -7.75 -0.61
C ILE A 419 13.29 -7.73 -1.94
N ASN A 420 12.01 -7.31 -1.91
CA ASN A 420 11.17 -7.26 -3.09
C ASN A 420 11.73 -6.30 -4.17
N LEU A 421 12.13 -5.09 -3.78
CA LEU A 421 12.66 -4.10 -4.72
C LEU A 421 14.02 -4.53 -5.31
N VAL A 422 14.90 -5.09 -4.49
CA VAL A 422 16.18 -5.64 -4.96
C VAL A 422 15.96 -6.80 -5.93
N ASP A 423 15.05 -7.73 -5.61
CA ASP A 423 14.76 -8.85 -6.50
C ASP A 423 14.17 -8.37 -7.83
N PHE A 424 13.17 -7.48 -7.78
CA PHE A 424 12.48 -7.02 -8.97
C PHE A 424 13.37 -6.19 -9.89
N TYR A 425 14.08 -5.19 -9.34
CA TYR A 425 14.83 -4.22 -10.16
C TYR A 425 16.27 -4.62 -10.44
N LEU A 426 16.96 -5.22 -9.47
CA LEU A 426 18.41 -5.45 -9.58
C LEU A 426 18.77 -6.89 -9.98
N LEU A 427 17.89 -7.86 -9.69
CA LEU A 427 18.18 -9.26 -9.93
C LEU A 427 17.39 -9.86 -11.10
N ARG A 428 16.05 -9.67 -11.12
CA ARG A 428 15.16 -10.25 -12.15
C ARG A 428 14.76 -9.26 -13.22
N HIS A 429 14.98 -7.96 -13.03
CA HIS A 429 14.62 -6.92 -13.99
C HIS A 429 13.17 -6.99 -14.47
N GLY A 430 12.25 -7.36 -13.56
CA GLY A 430 10.83 -7.51 -13.83
C GLY A 430 10.43 -8.81 -14.56
N SER A 431 11.35 -9.75 -14.77
CA SER A 431 11.08 -11.03 -15.42
C SER A 431 10.71 -12.10 -14.38
N TYR A 432 9.44 -12.51 -14.39
CA TYR A 432 8.90 -13.54 -13.50
C TYR A 432 8.02 -14.50 -14.29
N ASP A 433 8.05 -15.78 -13.90
CA ASP A 433 7.04 -16.74 -14.32
C ASP A 433 5.77 -16.53 -13.48
N VAL A 434 4.89 -15.65 -13.96
CA VAL A 434 3.67 -15.26 -13.25
C VAL A 434 2.73 -16.46 -13.03
N ARG A 435 2.71 -17.45 -13.93
CA ARG A 435 1.88 -18.66 -13.78
C ARG A 435 2.30 -19.48 -12.57
N SER A 436 3.61 -19.55 -12.31
CA SER A 436 4.16 -20.27 -11.15
C SER A 436 3.86 -19.62 -9.79
N PHE A 437 3.36 -18.40 -9.76
CA PHE A 437 2.84 -17.83 -8.50
C PHE A 437 1.59 -18.56 -7.99
N PHE A 438 0.86 -19.22 -8.87
CA PHE A 438 -0.39 -19.93 -8.56
C PHE A 438 -0.23 -21.44 -8.41
N VAL A 439 0.94 -21.97 -8.75
CA VAL A 439 1.18 -23.42 -8.78
C VAL A 439 2.27 -23.78 -7.80
N ARG A 440 1.91 -24.59 -6.77
CA ARG A 440 2.89 -25.14 -5.85
C ARG A 440 3.87 -26.05 -6.59
N LYS A 441 5.16 -25.94 -6.32
CA LYS A 441 6.24 -26.65 -7.02
C LYS A 441 6.35 -26.30 -8.52
N GLY A 442 5.98 -25.07 -8.91
CA GLY A 442 6.31 -24.49 -10.20
C GLY A 442 7.78 -24.02 -10.27
N SER A 443 8.04 -22.94 -10.98
CA SER A 443 9.39 -22.33 -11.06
C SER A 443 9.91 -21.83 -9.72
N TYR A 444 9.04 -21.67 -8.71
CA TYR A 444 9.39 -21.22 -7.35
C TYR A 444 9.21 -22.37 -6.38
N ALA A 445 10.25 -22.64 -5.57
CA ALA A 445 10.19 -23.63 -4.51
C ALA A 445 9.16 -23.25 -3.43
N ASP A 446 8.84 -24.19 -2.53
CA ASP A 446 7.99 -23.90 -1.37
C ASP A 446 8.62 -22.80 -0.49
N PHE A 447 9.95 -22.82 -0.32
CA PHE A 447 10.75 -21.81 0.37
C PHE A 447 11.93 -21.39 -0.50
N MET A 448 12.01 -20.12 -0.86
CA MET A 448 13.19 -19.53 -1.47
C MET A 448 14.14 -19.10 -0.35
N LEU A 449 15.03 -20.01 0.04
CA LEU A 449 15.88 -19.87 1.23
C LEU A 449 16.64 -18.53 1.31
N PRO A 450 17.22 -17.97 0.23
CA PRO A 450 17.93 -16.69 0.33
C PRO A 450 17.07 -15.57 0.90
N ALA A 451 15.82 -15.43 0.43
CA ALA A 451 14.93 -14.38 0.92
C ALA A 451 14.44 -14.67 2.34
N CYS A 452 14.03 -15.93 2.61
CA CYS A 452 13.53 -16.30 3.94
C CYS A 452 14.60 -16.13 5.02
N ILE A 453 15.83 -16.57 4.77
CA ILE A 453 16.92 -16.48 5.73
C ILE A 453 17.32 -15.01 5.94
N VAL A 454 17.49 -14.24 4.85
CA VAL A 454 17.86 -12.82 4.95
C VAL A 454 16.79 -12.05 5.71
N TYR A 455 15.49 -12.31 5.43
CA TYR A 455 14.39 -11.68 6.12
C TYR A 455 14.48 -11.93 7.65
N LEU A 456 14.61 -13.18 8.08
CA LEU A 456 14.71 -13.54 9.50
C LEU A 456 15.96 -12.96 10.17
N ILE A 457 17.11 -13.00 9.49
CA ILE A 457 18.36 -12.38 9.99
C ILE A 457 18.15 -10.87 10.17
N THR A 458 17.51 -10.22 9.20
CA THR A 458 17.26 -8.77 9.28
C THR A 458 16.36 -8.42 10.45
N LEU A 459 15.25 -9.16 10.68
CA LEU A 459 14.41 -8.99 11.86
C LEU A 459 15.23 -9.09 13.17
N GLY A 460 16.14 -10.06 13.24
CA GLY A 460 17.04 -10.19 14.40
C GLY A 460 18.01 -9.02 14.58
N ILE A 461 18.50 -8.45 13.46
CA ILE A 461 19.40 -7.28 13.47
C ILE A 461 18.66 -5.99 13.82
N GLU A 462 17.41 -5.81 13.37
CA GLU A 462 16.57 -4.65 13.67
C GLU A 462 16.18 -4.59 15.16
N PHE A 463 15.93 -5.74 15.77
CA PHE A 463 15.40 -5.84 17.11
C PHE A 463 16.15 -4.99 18.17
N PRO A 464 17.51 -4.95 18.23
CA PRO A 464 18.25 -4.07 19.12
C PRO A 464 18.03 -2.57 18.89
N PHE A 465 17.55 -2.14 17.72
CA PHE A 465 17.35 -0.73 17.35
C PHE A 465 15.91 -0.27 17.56
N MET A 466 14.97 -1.17 17.85
CA MET A 466 13.56 -0.85 18.08
C MET A 466 13.36 0.01 19.33
N ASN A 467 12.38 0.91 19.26
CA ASN A 467 11.87 1.64 20.40
C ASN A 467 10.35 1.60 20.40
N THR A 468 9.80 0.76 21.26
CA THR A 468 8.36 0.63 21.48
C THR A 468 8.05 0.76 22.96
N THR A 469 6.79 0.93 23.34
CA THR A 469 6.39 0.94 24.75
C THR A 469 6.54 -0.42 25.42
N LEU A 470 6.53 -1.50 24.64
CA LEU A 470 6.70 -2.87 25.16
C LEU A 470 8.17 -3.28 25.23
N TYR A 471 9.02 -2.70 24.37
CA TYR A 471 10.42 -3.07 24.27
C TYR A 471 11.27 -1.91 23.76
N VAL A 472 12.33 -1.61 24.47
CA VAL A 472 13.37 -0.66 24.04
C VAL A 472 14.68 -1.42 23.87
N GLY A 473 15.12 -1.53 22.64
CA GLY A 473 16.35 -2.23 22.28
C GLY A 473 17.60 -1.59 22.89
N PRO A 474 18.64 -2.38 23.18
CA PRO A 474 19.83 -1.88 23.85
C PRO A 474 20.54 -0.77 23.06
N ILE A 475 20.56 -0.85 21.73
CA ILE A 475 21.17 0.18 20.89
C ILE A 475 20.30 1.45 20.87
N SER A 476 19.00 1.32 20.71
CA SER A 476 18.08 2.46 20.80
C SER A 476 18.22 3.15 22.16
N LYS A 477 18.28 2.39 23.25
CA LYS A 477 18.49 2.92 24.60
C LYS A 477 19.82 3.70 24.72
N ALA A 478 20.90 3.16 24.18
CA ALA A 478 22.20 3.83 24.14
C ALA A 478 22.20 5.11 23.29
N MET A 479 21.32 5.17 22.28
CA MET A 479 21.09 6.34 21.41
C MET A 479 20.00 7.28 21.96
N THR A 480 19.74 7.27 23.25
CA THR A 480 18.72 8.13 23.90
C THR A 480 17.29 7.94 23.39
N GLY A 481 16.94 6.70 22.99
CA GLY A 481 15.60 6.35 22.52
C GLY A 481 15.34 6.61 21.04
N VAL A 482 16.38 6.80 20.24
CA VAL A 482 16.25 6.94 18.79
C VAL A 482 15.83 5.61 18.18
N ASN A 483 14.80 5.63 17.35
CA ASN A 483 14.38 4.50 16.53
C ASN A 483 14.91 4.66 15.10
N ILE A 484 15.89 3.82 14.72
CA ILE A 484 16.46 3.75 13.37
C ILE A 484 16.37 2.34 12.77
N ASP A 485 15.55 1.47 13.35
CA ASP A 485 15.34 0.10 12.89
C ASP A 485 14.99 0.04 11.40
N TRP A 486 14.14 0.94 10.93
CA TRP A 486 13.72 1.03 9.53
C TRP A 486 14.87 1.33 8.55
N ILE A 487 15.85 2.16 8.95
CA ILE A 487 17.03 2.43 8.11
C ILE A 487 17.92 1.19 8.07
N VAL A 488 18.17 0.61 9.24
CA VAL A 488 19.00 -0.60 9.40
C VAL A 488 18.37 -1.75 8.62
N GLY A 489 17.07 -1.99 8.80
CA GLY A 489 16.33 -3.05 8.13
C GLY A 489 16.37 -2.93 6.62
N PHE A 490 16.10 -1.75 6.09
CA PHE A 490 16.11 -1.55 4.64
C PHE A 490 17.51 -1.82 4.02
N VAL A 491 18.55 -1.26 4.63
CA VAL A 491 19.92 -1.41 4.12
C VAL A 491 20.40 -2.85 4.28
N VAL A 492 20.24 -3.43 5.46
CA VAL A 492 20.70 -4.80 5.75
C VAL A 492 20.00 -5.82 4.87
N ALA A 493 18.64 -5.77 4.80
CA ALA A 493 17.89 -6.68 3.96
C ALA A 493 18.27 -6.55 2.49
N GLY A 494 18.36 -5.32 1.98
CA GLY A 494 18.70 -5.09 0.58
C GLY A 494 20.09 -5.60 0.20
N VAL A 495 21.11 -5.28 1.00
CA VAL A 495 22.49 -5.68 0.76
C VAL A 495 22.65 -7.20 0.90
N LEU A 496 22.19 -7.77 2.02
CA LEU A 496 22.33 -9.21 2.25
C LEU A 496 21.58 -10.02 1.19
N TYR A 497 20.37 -9.60 0.83
CA TYR A 497 19.59 -10.31 -0.18
C TYR A 497 20.26 -10.26 -1.56
N TYR A 498 20.79 -9.10 -1.97
CA TYR A 498 21.49 -8.98 -3.24
C TYR A 498 22.64 -10.00 -3.37
N PHE A 499 23.48 -10.13 -2.33
CA PHE A 499 24.59 -11.08 -2.35
C PHE A 499 24.14 -12.52 -2.18
N ALA A 500 23.21 -12.81 -1.26
CA ALA A 500 22.71 -14.16 -1.02
C ALA A 500 22.03 -14.75 -2.28
N ALA A 501 21.22 -13.95 -2.97
CA ALA A 501 20.57 -14.39 -4.20
C ALA A 501 21.54 -14.60 -5.36
N LYS A 502 22.60 -13.78 -5.49
CA LYS A 502 23.67 -14.00 -6.48
C LYS A 502 24.44 -15.30 -6.24
N LEU A 503 24.78 -15.58 -4.99
CA LEU A 503 25.48 -16.82 -4.60
C LEU A 503 24.61 -18.06 -4.83
N GLY A 504 23.31 -17.97 -4.56
CA GLY A 504 22.36 -19.05 -4.85
C GLY A 504 22.22 -19.35 -6.34
N ARG A 505 22.10 -18.31 -7.16
CA ARG A 505 21.97 -18.44 -8.63
C ARG A 505 23.23 -18.99 -9.32
N SER A 506 24.40 -18.79 -8.77
CA SER A 506 25.64 -19.37 -9.33
C SER A 506 25.69 -20.89 -9.20
N LYS A 507 24.83 -21.51 -8.37
CA LYS A 507 24.69 -22.94 -8.19
C LYS A 507 23.52 -23.55 -8.96
N GLU A 508 22.56 -22.72 -9.39
CA GLU A 508 21.50 -23.13 -10.31
C GLU A 508 22.09 -23.00 -11.72
N HIS A 509 22.14 -24.11 -12.46
CA HIS A 509 22.50 -24.11 -13.89
C HIS A 509 21.73 -23.00 -14.60
N PRO A 510 22.37 -22.27 -15.55
CA PRO A 510 21.65 -21.33 -16.37
C PRO A 510 20.47 -22.12 -16.95
N LEU A 511 19.24 -21.63 -16.71
CA LEU A 511 18.10 -22.02 -17.51
C LEU A 511 18.53 -21.71 -18.93
N GLU A 512 19.00 -22.73 -19.62
CA GLU A 512 19.23 -22.68 -21.04
C GLU A 512 17.99 -22.06 -21.65
N ALA A 513 18.18 -20.98 -22.34
CA ALA A 513 17.25 -20.49 -23.34
C ALA A 513 17.12 -21.60 -24.40
N GLY A 514 16.49 -22.69 -23.98
CA GLY A 514 16.18 -23.86 -24.79
C GLY A 514 14.90 -23.62 -25.55
N ILE A 515 14.94 -22.65 -26.43
CA ILE A 515 14.22 -22.75 -27.70
C ILE A 515 15.23 -23.36 -28.67
N SER A 516 15.52 -24.64 -28.48
CA SER A 516 16.04 -25.46 -29.52
C SER A 516 14.92 -25.62 -30.55
N ALA A 517 15.06 -24.88 -31.64
CA ALA A 517 14.48 -25.24 -32.91
C ALA A 517 14.97 -26.65 -33.26
N THR A 518 14.20 -27.68 -32.97
CA THR A 518 14.33 -28.96 -33.66
C THR A 518 13.55 -28.85 -34.96
N THR A 519 14.26 -28.43 -36.00
CA THR A 519 14.00 -28.85 -37.37
C THR A 519 14.20 -30.34 -37.44
N SER A 520 13.17 -31.09 -37.80
CA SER A 520 13.16 -32.20 -38.75
C SER A 520 11.72 -32.62 -39.01
#